data_075bb2b1b897d9ce47da1488c5238fcc
#
_entry.id   075bb2b1b897d9ce47da1488c5238fcc
#
_cell.length_a   1.000
_cell.length_b   1.000
_cell.length_c   1.000
_cell.angle_alpha   90.00
_cell.angle_beta   90.00
_cell.angle_gamma   90.00
#
_symmetry.space_group_name_H-M   'P 1'
#
loop_
_entity.id
_entity.type
_entity.pdbx_description
1 polymer ?
#
loop_
_entity_poly.entity_id
_entity_poly.type
_entity_poly.pdbx_seq_one_letter_code
_entity_poly.pdbx_strand_id
1 'polypeptide(L)'
;MSRELVGRLSPGSFETSNPAVAAAAIAQVIEDDLSIEDQLNDEVRELLEEYSEYMRRESVSYQEMFRRVKNQLLAQRKVIRASGRDSGDAMKLSRDKVNDLSHKIVSSVRKSRDFRVRKDANELRLALLREITDLLQLEDRVDKTARQKIKTQKREITEGGEEYDVLHKRYYAEELKKLGINLHV
;
A
#
# COMPACT_ATOMS: atom_id res chain seq x y z
N MET A 1 2.95 8.54 3.87
CA MET A 1 3.91 8.01 2.87
C MET A 1 4.29 9.05 1.82
N SER A 2 3.39 9.55 0.98
CA SER A 2 3.73 10.43 -0.17
C SER A 2 4.44 11.74 0.22
N ARG A 3 4.08 12.40 1.31
CA ARG A 3 4.79 13.58 1.83
C ARG A 3 6.24 13.26 2.23
N GLU A 4 6.45 12.13 2.89
CA GLU A 4 7.78 11.66 3.27
C GLU A 4 8.63 11.33 2.03
N LEU A 5 8.04 10.69 1.01
CA LEU A 5 8.72 10.44 -0.25
C LEU A 5 9.20 11.73 -0.91
N VAL A 6 8.34 12.75 -1.00
CA VAL A 6 8.71 14.05 -1.55
C VAL A 6 9.83 14.69 -0.74
N GLY A 7 9.73 14.68 0.59
CA GLY A 7 10.76 15.24 1.47
C GLY A 7 12.13 14.58 1.32
N ARG A 8 12.16 13.25 1.17
CA ARG A 8 13.41 12.47 1.04
C ARG A 8 14.04 12.54 -0.35
N LEU A 9 13.19 12.65 -1.40
CA LEU A 9 13.66 12.67 -2.79
C LEU A 9 13.98 14.07 -3.31
N SER A 10 13.42 15.12 -2.71
CA SER A 10 13.69 16.51 -3.08
C SER A 10 14.80 17.11 -2.18
N PRO A 11 15.75 17.89 -2.72
CA PRO A 11 15.91 18.26 -4.13
C PRO A 11 16.79 17.28 -4.94
N GLY A 12 17.26 16.18 -4.35
CA GLY A 12 18.28 15.32 -4.93
C GLY A 12 17.85 14.58 -6.21
N SER A 13 16.59 14.16 -6.30
CA SER A 13 16.07 13.39 -7.44
C SER A 13 15.16 14.22 -8.34
N PHE A 14 14.37 15.11 -7.76
CA PHE A 14 13.54 16.10 -8.45
C PHE A 14 13.38 17.35 -7.58
N GLU A 15 12.98 18.44 -8.21
CA GLU A 15 12.56 19.68 -7.55
C GLU A 15 11.08 19.91 -7.77
N THR A 16 10.43 20.52 -6.80
CA THR A 16 9.05 20.99 -6.91
C THR A 16 8.88 22.34 -6.24
N SER A 17 8.10 23.21 -6.86
CA SER A 17 7.72 24.50 -6.27
C SER A 17 6.63 24.36 -5.21
N ASN A 18 5.87 23.26 -5.24
CA ASN A 18 4.80 23.00 -4.29
C ASN A 18 4.85 21.54 -3.79
N PRO A 19 5.55 21.27 -2.66
CA PRO A 19 5.66 19.92 -2.11
C PRO A 19 4.32 19.27 -1.76
N ALA A 20 3.29 20.05 -1.41
CA ALA A 20 1.97 19.51 -1.09
C ALA A 20 1.27 18.99 -2.35
N VAL A 21 1.31 19.70 -3.46
CA VAL A 21 0.77 19.26 -4.75
C VAL A 21 1.53 18.03 -5.26
N ALA A 22 2.86 18.06 -5.14
CA ALA A 22 3.69 16.93 -5.51
C ALA A 22 3.36 15.65 -4.71
N ALA A 23 3.17 15.80 -3.40
CA ALA A 23 2.77 14.69 -2.53
C ALA A 23 1.37 14.18 -2.88
N ALA A 24 0.42 15.06 -3.18
CA ALA A 24 -0.93 14.67 -3.60
C ALA A 24 -0.91 13.92 -4.95
N ALA A 25 -0.11 14.37 -5.92
CA ALA A 25 0.04 13.69 -7.20
C ALA A 25 0.62 12.26 -7.04
N ILE A 26 1.62 12.09 -6.19
CA ILE A 26 2.18 10.76 -5.90
C ILE A 26 1.16 9.90 -5.12
N ALA A 27 0.42 10.48 -4.18
CA ALA A 27 -0.63 9.78 -3.43
C ALA A 27 -1.69 9.24 -4.38
N GLN A 28 -2.16 10.07 -5.32
CA GLN A 28 -3.17 9.68 -6.31
C GLN A 28 -2.73 8.48 -7.15
N VAL A 29 -1.47 8.46 -7.62
CA VAL A 29 -0.94 7.31 -8.38
C VAL A 29 -0.97 6.02 -7.55
N ILE A 30 -0.63 6.11 -6.27
CA ILE A 30 -0.64 4.96 -5.36
C ILE A 30 -2.07 4.49 -5.09
N GLU A 31 -2.98 5.41 -4.80
CA GLU A 31 -4.39 5.13 -4.50
C GLU A 31 -5.11 4.52 -5.71
N ASP A 32 -4.93 5.11 -6.89
CA ASP A 32 -5.48 4.58 -8.14
C ASP A 32 -5.03 3.15 -8.40
N ASP A 33 -3.74 2.88 -8.19
CA ASP A 33 -3.18 1.56 -8.43
C ASP A 33 -3.63 0.51 -7.40
N LEU A 34 -3.75 0.89 -6.13
CA LEU A 34 -4.23 -0.02 -5.08
C LEU A 34 -5.73 -0.28 -5.20
N SER A 35 -6.52 0.70 -5.63
CA SER A 35 -7.97 0.55 -5.83
C SER A 35 -8.34 -0.44 -6.95
N ILE A 36 -7.45 -0.69 -7.90
CA ILE A 36 -7.69 -1.65 -8.99
C ILE A 36 -8.00 -3.05 -8.45
N GLU A 37 -7.31 -3.49 -7.39
CA GLU A 37 -7.53 -4.82 -6.82
C GLU A 37 -8.89 -4.91 -6.10
N ASP A 38 -9.34 -3.83 -5.47
CA ASP A 38 -10.65 -3.76 -4.82
C ASP A 38 -11.78 -3.74 -5.84
N GLN A 39 -11.65 -2.92 -6.89
CA GLN A 39 -12.60 -2.90 -8.01
C GLN A 39 -12.72 -4.28 -8.67
N LEU A 40 -11.60 -4.98 -8.81
CA LEU A 40 -11.57 -6.32 -9.38
C LEU A 40 -12.23 -7.35 -8.46
N ASN A 41 -12.11 -7.19 -7.14
CA ASN A 41 -12.83 -8.04 -6.18
C ASN A 41 -14.34 -7.84 -6.29
N ASP A 42 -14.80 -6.60 -6.45
CA ASP A 42 -16.22 -6.29 -6.58
C ASP A 42 -16.78 -6.84 -7.89
N GLU A 43 -16.07 -6.69 -8.99
CA GLU A 43 -16.43 -7.29 -10.28
C GLU A 43 -16.55 -8.83 -10.20
N VAL A 44 -15.61 -9.48 -9.51
CA VAL A 44 -15.69 -10.94 -9.30
C VAL A 44 -16.93 -11.32 -8.48
N ARG A 45 -17.29 -10.52 -7.46
CA ARG A 45 -18.51 -10.76 -6.67
C ARG A 45 -19.76 -10.65 -7.53
N GLU A 46 -19.87 -9.59 -8.34
CA GLU A 46 -20.99 -9.40 -9.26
C GLU A 46 -21.12 -10.54 -10.26
N LEU A 47 -20.01 -10.95 -10.88
CA LEU A 47 -20.02 -12.10 -11.80
C LEU A 47 -20.46 -13.39 -11.12
N LEU A 48 -20.04 -13.64 -9.87
CA LEU A 48 -20.41 -14.87 -9.17
C LEU A 48 -21.84 -14.84 -8.62
N GLU A 49 -22.45 -13.69 -8.40
CA GLU A 49 -23.86 -13.59 -8.06
C GLU A 49 -24.74 -14.19 -9.15
N GLU A 50 -24.44 -13.89 -10.43
CA GLU A 50 -25.18 -14.45 -11.58
C GLU A 50 -25.10 -15.98 -11.65
N TYR A 51 -24.01 -16.57 -11.16
CA TYR A 51 -23.77 -18.02 -11.18
C TYR A 51 -24.05 -18.72 -9.85
N SER A 52 -24.64 -18.03 -8.87
CA SER A 52 -24.87 -18.55 -7.51
C SER A 52 -25.73 -19.83 -7.50
N GLU A 53 -26.81 -19.89 -8.30
CA GLU A 53 -27.66 -21.06 -8.42
C GLU A 53 -26.96 -22.25 -9.09
N TYR A 54 -26.16 -21.98 -10.12
CA TYR A 54 -25.36 -23.00 -10.78
C TYR A 54 -24.34 -23.61 -9.80
N MET A 55 -23.59 -22.77 -9.08
CA MET A 55 -22.61 -23.24 -8.08
C MET A 55 -23.28 -24.10 -7.01
N ARG A 56 -24.49 -23.74 -6.57
CA ARG A 56 -25.25 -24.52 -5.59
C ARG A 56 -25.65 -25.90 -6.12
N ARG A 57 -26.10 -25.97 -7.38
CA ARG A 57 -26.48 -27.24 -8.03
C ARG A 57 -25.31 -28.18 -8.21
N GLU A 58 -24.17 -27.64 -8.66
CA GLU A 58 -22.98 -28.40 -8.96
C GLU A 58 -22.05 -28.60 -7.74
N SER A 59 -22.49 -28.16 -6.55
CA SER A 59 -21.71 -28.22 -5.31
C SER A 59 -20.32 -27.58 -5.42
N VAL A 60 -20.20 -26.50 -6.20
CA VAL A 60 -18.95 -25.77 -6.38
C VAL A 60 -18.79 -24.73 -5.27
N SER A 61 -17.64 -24.70 -4.61
CA SER A 61 -17.34 -23.74 -3.56
C SER A 61 -17.23 -22.30 -4.10
N TYR A 62 -18.01 -21.37 -3.54
CA TYR A 62 -17.93 -19.95 -3.85
C TYR A 62 -16.49 -19.41 -3.68
N GLN A 63 -15.81 -19.77 -2.60
CA GLN A 63 -14.45 -19.30 -2.33
C GLN A 63 -13.44 -19.80 -3.38
N GLU A 64 -13.59 -21.04 -3.83
CA GLU A 64 -12.73 -21.59 -4.88
C GLU A 64 -12.97 -20.88 -6.22
N MET A 65 -14.24 -20.67 -6.58
CA MET A 65 -14.60 -19.96 -7.81
C MET A 65 -14.13 -18.52 -7.77
N PHE A 66 -14.37 -17.79 -6.66
CA PHE A 66 -13.87 -16.44 -6.47
C PHE A 66 -12.35 -16.35 -6.69
N ARG A 67 -11.60 -17.25 -6.07
CA ARG A 67 -10.14 -17.28 -6.23
C ARG A 67 -9.71 -17.56 -7.66
N ARG A 68 -10.37 -18.47 -8.36
CA ARG A 68 -10.06 -18.82 -9.76
C ARG A 68 -10.34 -17.63 -10.69
N VAL A 69 -11.54 -17.06 -10.62
CA VAL A 69 -11.94 -15.92 -11.46
C VAL A 69 -11.07 -14.70 -11.17
N LYS A 70 -10.84 -14.36 -9.89
CA LYS A 70 -9.92 -13.29 -9.52
C LYS A 70 -8.52 -13.49 -10.12
N ASN A 71 -7.94 -14.69 -10.01
CA ASN A 71 -6.63 -14.98 -10.56
C ASN A 71 -6.59 -14.82 -12.08
N GLN A 72 -7.63 -15.26 -12.76
CA GLN A 72 -7.74 -15.14 -14.21
C GLN A 72 -7.82 -13.67 -14.65
N LEU A 73 -8.65 -12.86 -13.99
CA LEU A 73 -8.77 -11.43 -14.30
C LEU A 73 -7.47 -10.66 -13.99
N LEU A 74 -6.82 -10.95 -12.88
CA LEU A 74 -5.50 -10.36 -12.56
C LEU A 74 -4.47 -10.65 -13.66
N ALA A 75 -4.41 -11.90 -14.12
CA ALA A 75 -3.50 -12.32 -15.19
C ALA A 75 -3.84 -11.66 -16.53
N GLN A 76 -5.11 -11.63 -16.92
CA GLN A 76 -5.58 -11.01 -18.16
C GLN A 76 -5.28 -9.50 -18.20
N ARG A 77 -5.48 -8.81 -17.09
CA ARG A 77 -5.25 -7.36 -16.97
C ARG A 77 -3.83 -7.00 -16.59
N LYS A 78 -2.96 -8.00 -16.37
CA LYS A 78 -1.57 -7.83 -15.93
C LYS A 78 -1.45 -6.99 -14.63
N VAL A 79 -2.41 -7.16 -13.72
CA VAL A 79 -2.42 -6.46 -12.44
C VAL A 79 -1.50 -7.17 -11.46
N ILE A 80 -0.55 -6.44 -10.90
CA ILE A 80 0.36 -6.94 -9.86
C ILE A 80 -0.34 -6.82 -8.51
N ARG A 81 -0.40 -7.91 -7.75
CA ARG A 81 -1.05 -7.96 -6.44
C ARG A 81 -0.35 -7.07 -5.43
N ALA A 82 -1.13 -6.39 -4.59
CA ALA A 82 -0.60 -5.58 -3.50
C ALA A 82 0.17 -6.43 -2.49
N SER A 83 -0.38 -7.57 -2.05
CA SER A 83 0.28 -8.49 -1.14
C SER A 83 0.63 -9.81 -1.84
N GLY A 84 1.88 -10.28 -1.66
CA GLY A 84 2.29 -11.62 -2.11
C GLY A 84 1.80 -12.70 -1.14
N ARG A 85 1.40 -13.89 -1.68
CA ARG A 85 1.03 -15.05 -0.84
C ARG A 85 2.21 -15.68 -0.12
N ASP A 86 3.42 -15.52 -0.66
CA ASP A 86 4.60 -16.28 -0.29
C ASP A 86 5.78 -15.41 0.16
N SER A 87 5.57 -14.09 0.30
CA SER A 87 6.59 -13.25 0.89
C SER A 87 6.53 -13.43 2.40
N GLY A 88 7.42 -14.21 2.97
CA GLY A 88 7.74 -14.18 4.39
C GLY A 88 8.23 -12.80 4.85
N ASP A 89 8.17 -11.83 3.97
CA ASP A 89 8.38 -10.41 4.20
C ASP A 89 7.09 -9.83 4.79
N ALA A 90 7.18 -9.39 6.03
CA ALA A 90 6.12 -8.72 6.77
C ALA A 90 5.71 -7.34 6.20
N MET A 91 6.09 -7.03 4.97
CA MET A 91 5.74 -5.78 4.32
C MET A 91 4.29 -5.80 3.82
N LYS A 92 3.57 -4.70 4.02
CA LYS A 92 2.18 -4.53 3.53
C LYS A 92 2.04 -4.62 2.01
N LEU A 93 3.11 -4.33 1.26
CA LEU A 93 3.15 -4.45 -0.19
C LEU A 93 4.23 -5.45 -0.62
N SER A 94 3.95 -6.22 -1.66
CA SER A 94 4.93 -7.12 -2.26
C SER A 94 6.05 -6.32 -2.97
N ARG A 95 7.23 -6.93 -3.10
CA ARG A 95 8.37 -6.31 -3.82
C ARG A 95 8.01 -5.99 -5.28
N ASP A 96 7.27 -6.88 -5.94
CA ASP A 96 6.82 -6.67 -7.31
C ASP A 96 5.86 -5.48 -7.40
N LYS A 97 4.98 -5.31 -6.43
CA LYS A 97 4.07 -4.17 -6.35
C LYS A 97 4.83 -2.86 -6.12
N VAL A 98 5.82 -2.85 -5.23
CA VAL A 98 6.65 -1.67 -4.98
C VAL A 98 7.44 -1.29 -6.25
N ASN A 99 7.95 -2.28 -6.98
CA ASN A 99 8.63 -2.04 -8.25
C ASN A 99 7.67 -1.47 -9.30
N ASP A 100 6.47 -2.02 -9.45
CA ASP A 100 5.44 -1.51 -10.38
C ASP A 100 5.02 -0.08 -10.03
N LEU A 101 4.75 0.20 -8.77
CA LEU A 101 4.45 1.55 -8.29
C LEU A 101 5.59 2.53 -8.60
N SER A 102 6.85 2.12 -8.45
CA SER A 102 7.99 2.98 -8.76
C SER A 102 8.00 3.39 -10.25
N HIS A 103 7.66 2.47 -11.16
CA HIS A 103 7.53 2.78 -12.60
C HIS A 103 6.37 3.74 -12.88
N LYS A 104 5.21 3.51 -12.27
CA LYS A 104 4.02 4.36 -12.43
C LYS A 104 4.26 5.78 -11.91
N ILE A 105 4.87 5.90 -10.72
CA ILE A 105 5.22 7.21 -10.16
C ILE A 105 6.22 7.94 -11.05
N VAL A 106 7.28 7.29 -11.54
CA VAL A 106 8.24 7.92 -12.48
C VAL A 106 7.52 8.44 -13.72
N SER A 107 6.62 7.62 -14.29
CA SER A 107 5.84 8.01 -15.47
C SER A 107 4.98 9.24 -15.21
N SER A 108 4.32 9.31 -14.05
CA SER A 108 3.50 10.46 -13.64
C SER A 108 4.34 11.71 -13.39
N VAL A 109 5.41 11.58 -12.60
CA VAL A 109 6.33 12.68 -12.26
C VAL A 109 6.94 13.32 -13.51
N ARG A 110 7.34 12.51 -14.50
CA ARG A 110 7.91 13.01 -15.75
C ARG A 110 6.92 13.69 -16.69
N LYS A 111 5.63 13.38 -16.57
CA LYS A 111 4.56 14.02 -17.36
C LYS A 111 4.03 15.29 -16.71
N SER A 112 4.17 15.42 -15.40
CA SER A 112 3.66 16.57 -14.66
C SER A 112 4.62 17.76 -14.74
N ARG A 113 4.05 18.98 -14.84
CA ARG A 113 4.79 20.23 -14.82
C ARG A 113 5.19 20.68 -13.41
N ASP A 114 4.65 20.01 -12.38
CA ASP A 114 4.92 20.33 -10.98
C ASP A 114 6.27 19.78 -10.52
N PHE A 115 6.90 18.96 -11.35
CA PHE A 115 8.20 18.34 -11.05
C PHE A 115 9.25 18.71 -12.09
N ARG A 116 10.40 19.15 -11.60
CA ARG A 116 11.61 19.29 -12.40
C ARG A 116 12.53 18.10 -12.07
N VAL A 117 12.48 17.06 -12.88
CA VAL A 117 13.30 15.85 -12.68
C VAL A 117 14.77 16.18 -12.96
N ARG A 118 15.66 15.80 -12.02
CA ARG A 118 17.10 16.02 -12.10
C ARG A 118 17.88 14.75 -12.48
N LYS A 119 17.33 13.58 -12.17
CA LYS A 119 17.92 12.28 -12.45
C LYS A 119 17.32 11.66 -13.71
N ASP A 120 18.02 10.71 -14.32
CA ASP A 120 17.40 9.90 -15.36
C ASP A 120 16.23 9.05 -14.81
N ALA A 121 15.43 8.48 -15.72
CA ALA A 121 14.24 7.73 -15.34
C ALA A 121 14.53 6.50 -14.46
N ASN A 122 15.64 5.81 -14.72
CA ASN A 122 16.00 4.60 -13.98
C ASN A 122 16.58 4.95 -12.60
N GLU A 123 17.41 5.98 -12.52
CA GLU A 123 17.92 6.48 -11.24
C GLU A 123 16.80 6.96 -10.33
N LEU A 124 15.82 7.70 -10.88
CA LEU A 124 14.64 8.14 -10.13
C LEU A 124 13.81 6.94 -9.67
N ARG A 125 13.62 5.94 -10.54
CA ARG A 125 12.89 4.72 -10.21
C ARG A 125 13.56 3.95 -9.07
N LEU A 126 14.87 3.76 -9.14
CA LEU A 126 15.63 3.06 -8.09
C LEU A 126 15.59 3.82 -6.76
N ALA A 127 15.67 5.15 -6.81
CA ALA A 127 15.51 5.98 -5.61
C ALA A 127 14.11 5.83 -5.00
N LEU A 128 13.06 5.88 -5.82
CA LEU A 128 11.67 5.66 -5.37
C LEU A 128 11.48 4.27 -4.77
N LEU A 129 11.95 3.22 -5.45
CA LEU A 129 11.87 1.84 -4.98
C LEU A 129 12.50 1.69 -3.59
N ARG A 130 13.69 2.26 -3.41
CA ARG A 130 14.41 2.24 -2.13
C ARG A 130 13.62 2.97 -1.05
N GLU A 131 13.22 4.22 -1.30
CA GLU A 131 12.52 5.04 -0.31
C GLU A 131 11.14 4.47 0.07
N ILE A 132 10.40 3.90 -0.89
CA ILE A 132 9.13 3.22 -0.60
C ILE A 132 9.38 2.00 0.28
N THR A 133 10.39 1.18 -0.05
CA THR A 133 10.74 0.00 0.74
C THR A 133 11.14 0.38 2.16
N ASP A 134 11.99 1.40 2.33
CA ASP A 134 12.43 1.88 3.63
C ASP A 134 11.26 2.42 4.48
N LEU A 135 10.31 3.12 3.85
CA LEU A 135 9.10 3.61 4.53
C LEU A 135 8.16 2.47 4.95
N LEU A 136 7.98 1.45 4.12
CA LEU A 136 7.18 0.28 4.46
C LEU A 136 7.81 -0.53 5.61
N GLN A 137 9.13 -0.70 5.61
CA GLN A 137 9.84 -1.35 6.70
C GLN A 137 9.78 -0.53 8.00
N LEU A 138 9.84 0.79 7.89
CA LEU A 138 9.69 1.69 9.03
C LEU A 138 8.30 1.56 9.64
N GLU A 139 7.28 1.55 8.81
CA GLU A 139 5.87 1.39 9.22
C GLU A 139 5.64 0.04 9.91
N ASP A 140 6.18 -1.06 9.38
CA ASP A 140 6.10 -2.39 9.99
C ASP A 140 6.76 -2.41 11.39
N ARG A 141 7.92 -1.77 11.54
CA ARG A 141 8.58 -1.64 12.85
C ARG A 141 7.74 -0.86 13.85
N VAL A 142 7.13 0.23 13.41
CA VAL A 142 6.26 1.06 14.25
C VAL A 142 5.03 0.27 14.69
N ASP A 143 4.38 -0.44 13.78
CA ASP A 143 3.21 -1.29 14.08
C ASP A 143 3.57 -2.40 15.08
N LYS A 144 4.65 -3.12 14.86
CA LYS A 144 5.15 -4.16 15.77
C LYS A 144 5.44 -3.61 17.16
N THR A 145 6.06 -2.43 17.25
CA THR A 145 6.36 -1.79 18.53
C THR A 145 5.08 -1.37 19.26
N ALA A 146 4.10 -0.81 18.54
CA ALA A 146 2.80 -0.46 19.11
C ALA A 146 2.06 -1.70 19.65
N ARG A 147 2.00 -2.79 18.88
CA ARG A 147 1.41 -4.08 19.32
C ARG A 147 2.14 -4.65 20.54
N GLN A 148 3.47 -4.59 20.54
CA GLN A 148 4.26 -5.08 21.68
C GLN A 148 3.96 -4.29 22.96
N LYS A 149 3.81 -2.97 22.87
CA LYS A 149 3.42 -2.14 24.01
C LYS A 149 2.04 -2.51 24.58
N ILE A 150 1.10 -2.87 23.73
CA ILE A 150 -0.21 -3.35 24.18
C ILE A 150 -0.07 -4.67 24.91
N LYS A 151 0.69 -5.62 24.37
CA LYS A 151 0.93 -6.94 24.99
C LYS A 151 1.63 -6.87 26.34
N THR A 152 2.42 -5.83 26.59
CA THR A 152 3.14 -5.62 27.88
C THR A 152 2.29 -4.91 28.95
N GLN A 153 1.02 -4.60 28.66
CA GLN A 153 0.13 -4.02 29.67
C GLN A 153 -0.18 -5.03 30.78
N LYS A 154 -0.41 -4.52 31.99
CA LYS A 154 -0.74 -5.36 33.16
C LYS A 154 -2.04 -6.14 33.00
N ARG A 155 -2.95 -5.65 32.18
CA ARG A 155 -4.24 -6.27 31.85
C ARG A 155 -4.17 -6.85 30.45
N GLU A 156 -4.69 -8.04 30.29
CA GLU A 156 -4.85 -8.65 28.98
C GLU A 156 -5.88 -7.88 28.15
N ILE A 157 -5.47 -7.44 26.95
CA ILE A 157 -6.31 -6.65 26.04
C ILE A 157 -6.48 -7.49 24.78
N THR A 158 -7.71 -7.85 24.48
CA THR A 158 -8.05 -8.71 23.34
C THR A 158 -7.83 -7.96 22.04
N GLU A 159 -7.05 -8.57 21.14
CA GLU A 159 -6.81 -8.04 19.79
C GLU A 159 -8.13 -7.97 19.01
N GLY A 160 -8.40 -6.85 18.32
CA GLY A 160 -9.63 -6.61 17.56
C GLY A 160 -10.80 -6.01 18.40
N GLY A 161 -10.61 -5.72 19.70
CA GLY A 161 -11.57 -4.99 20.49
C GLY A 161 -11.38 -3.46 20.41
N GLU A 162 -12.43 -2.69 20.72
CA GLU A 162 -12.37 -1.21 20.68
C GLU A 162 -11.21 -0.64 21.52
N GLU A 163 -10.97 -1.20 22.70
CA GLU A 163 -9.86 -0.77 23.55
C GLU A 163 -8.50 -1.01 22.91
N TYR A 164 -8.34 -2.17 22.24
CA TYR A 164 -7.12 -2.49 21.50
C TYR A 164 -6.88 -1.47 20.39
N ASP A 165 -7.92 -1.13 19.62
CA ASP A 165 -7.82 -0.20 18.49
C ASP A 165 -7.45 1.21 18.96
N VAL A 166 -8.02 1.68 20.09
CA VAL A 166 -7.70 2.98 20.68
C VAL A 166 -6.24 3.02 21.13
N LEU A 167 -5.80 1.99 21.85
CA LEU A 167 -4.41 1.91 22.34
C LEU A 167 -3.42 1.75 21.20
N HIS A 168 -3.75 0.95 20.19
CA HIS A 168 -2.92 0.78 19.01
C HIS A 168 -2.71 2.10 18.29
N LYS A 169 -3.79 2.84 17.99
CA LYS A 169 -3.71 4.18 17.38
C LYS A 169 -2.84 5.13 18.20
N ARG A 170 -2.99 5.12 19.52
CA ARG A 170 -2.20 5.97 20.41
C ARG A 170 -0.71 5.60 20.36
N TYR A 171 -0.36 4.34 20.60
CA TYR A 171 1.05 3.92 20.62
C TYR A 171 1.69 4.03 19.24
N TYR A 172 0.95 3.77 18.18
CA TYR A 172 1.40 3.96 16.82
C TYR A 172 1.75 5.44 16.54
N ALA A 173 0.87 6.37 16.93
CA ALA A 173 1.13 7.80 16.80
C ALA A 173 2.33 8.26 17.65
N GLU A 174 2.48 7.74 18.89
CA GLU A 174 3.64 8.02 19.73
C GLU A 174 4.95 7.57 19.09
N GLU A 175 4.98 6.37 18.49
CA GLU A 175 6.19 5.87 17.81
C GLU A 175 6.53 6.68 16.56
N LEU A 176 5.53 7.04 15.74
CA LEU A 176 5.75 7.92 14.60
C LEU A 176 6.31 9.29 15.01
N LYS A 177 5.77 9.87 16.09
CA LYS A 177 6.25 11.15 16.63
C LYS A 177 7.71 11.10 17.06
N LYS A 178 8.17 9.98 17.64
CA LYS A 178 9.60 9.80 17.98
C LYS A 178 10.51 9.81 16.77
N LEU A 179 9.98 9.42 15.61
CA LEU A 179 10.69 9.42 14.33
C LEU A 179 10.55 10.76 13.57
N GLY A 180 9.93 11.78 14.19
CA GLY A 180 9.70 13.08 13.57
C GLY A 180 8.56 13.09 12.55
N ILE A 181 7.79 11.99 12.44
CA ILE A 181 6.67 11.87 11.52
C ILE A 181 5.38 12.25 12.24
N ASN A 182 4.79 13.38 11.88
CA ASN A 182 3.51 13.79 12.44
C ASN A 182 2.37 13.29 11.55
N LEU A 183 1.45 12.51 12.15
CA LEU A 183 0.15 12.24 11.54
C LEU A 183 -0.68 13.53 11.68
N HIS A 184 -0.85 14.26 10.60
CA HIS A 184 -1.92 15.26 10.53
C HIS A 184 -3.23 14.49 10.29
N VAL A 185 -3.94 14.22 11.39
CA VAL A 185 -5.33 13.76 11.37
C VAL A 185 -6.23 14.90 11.00
#